data_f55e4618139c9da1604c573d382a5fdb
#
_entry.id   f55e4618139c9da1604c573d382a5fdb
#
_cell.length_a   1.000
_cell.length_b   1.000
_cell.length_c   1.000
_cell.angle_alpha   90.00
_cell.angle_beta   90.00
_cell.angle_gamma   90.00
#
_symmetry.space_group_name_H-M   'P 1'
#
loop_
_entity.id
_entity.type
_entity.pdbx_description
1 polymer ?
#
loop_
_entity_poly.entity_id
_entity_poly.type
_entity_poly.pdbx_seq_one_letter_code
_entity_poly.pdbx_strand_id
1 'polypeptide(L)'
;MAVKFAYADPPYLGKCGKFYGHHHPDGRCWDDLTTHQLLIERLTSDYPDGWALSCASTDLRVLLPLCPAKIRVAAWVKPFCVFKKGIRPAYAWEPVLFTGGRNKGHKPPPKGGAQTTPKDYVAVPITLRRGLTGAKPAEFCRWVLDLLGYTEGDTMDDLFPGTGVMGKVERQGVLDL
;
A
#
# COMPACT_ATOMS: atom_id res chain seq x y z
N MET A 1 11.21 -11.98 17.71
CA MET A 1 12.03 -12.19 16.51
C MET A 1 11.72 -11.06 15.54
N ALA A 2 12.73 -10.52 14.86
CA ALA A 2 12.56 -9.56 13.79
C ALA A 2 11.77 -10.21 12.63
N VAL A 3 10.88 -9.46 12.02
CA VAL A 3 9.99 -9.90 10.95
C VAL A 3 10.28 -9.08 9.71
N LYS A 4 10.15 -9.69 8.54
CA LYS A 4 10.38 -9.02 7.26
C LYS A 4 9.07 -8.85 6.52
N PHE A 5 8.70 -7.60 6.29
CA PHE A 5 7.50 -7.22 5.55
C PHE A 5 7.84 -6.60 4.18
N ALA A 6 6.86 -6.54 3.29
CA ALA A 6 6.97 -5.80 2.04
C ALA A 6 5.80 -4.86 1.80
N TYR A 7 6.10 -3.75 1.13
CA TYR A 7 5.12 -2.89 0.51
C TYR A 7 5.42 -2.74 -0.98
N ALA A 8 4.37 -2.79 -1.80
CA ALA A 8 4.46 -2.60 -3.24
C ALA A 8 3.41 -1.59 -3.74
N ASP A 9 3.84 -0.63 -4.55
CA ASP A 9 2.99 0.37 -5.22
C ASP A 9 3.37 0.41 -6.72
N PRO A 10 3.15 -0.70 -7.46
CA PRO A 10 3.51 -0.76 -8.87
C PRO A 10 2.67 0.20 -9.71
N PRO A 11 3.10 0.54 -10.93
CA PRO A 11 2.23 1.17 -11.89
C PRO A 11 0.95 0.34 -12.08
N TYR A 12 -0.23 1.00 -12.00
CA TYR A 12 -1.52 0.30 -12.09
C TYR A 12 -1.81 -0.14 -13.53
N LEU A 13 -2.56 -1.22 -13.69
CA LEU A 13 -2.93 -1.79 -14.99
C LEU A 13 -3.50 -0.75 -15.95
N GLY A 14 -3.00 -0.71 -17.18
CA GLY A 14 -3.41 0.24 -18.21
C GLY A 14 -3.05 1.70 -17.94
N LYS A 15 -2.16 1.96 -16.99
CA LYS A 15 -1.72 3.33 -16.62
C LYS A 15 -0.26 3.61 -16.97
N CYS A 16 0.52 2.57 -17.21
CA CYS A 16 1.96 2.71 -17.33
C CYS A 16 2.38 3.49 -18.58
N GLY A 17 1.84 3.15 -19.72
CA GLY A 17 2.14 3.85 -20.97
C GLY A 17 1.80 5.35 -20.91
N LYS A 18 0.77 5.72 -20.13
CA LYS A 18 0.29 7.10 -20.02
C LYS A 18 1.12 7.95 -19.05
N PHE A 19 1.63 7.39 -17.96
CA PHE A 19 2.24 8.16 -16.87
C PHE A 19 3.73 7.89 -16.67
N TYR A 20 4.23 6.72 -17.11
CA TYR A 20 5.60 6.29 -16.83
C TYR A 20 6.41 5.95 -18.08
N GLY A 21 5.80 5.90 -19.27
CA GLY A 21 6.43 5.47 -20.52
C GLY A 21 7.62 6.30 -20.98
N HIS A 22 7.82 7.50 -20.41
CA HIS A 22 8.98 8.36 -20.68
C HIS A 22 10.10 8.23 -19.63
N HIS A 23 9.84 7.58 -18.50
CA HIS A 23 10.77 7.53 -17.37
C HIS A 23 11.42 6.15 -17.16
N HIS A 24 10.79 5.08 -17.66
CA HIS A 24 11.33 3.72 -17.54
C HIS A 24 11.06 2.91 -18.82
N PRO A 25 12.12 2.37 -19.47
CA PRO A 25 11.98 1.53 -20.67
C PRO A 25 11.10 0.29 -20.40
N ASP A 26 11.14 -0.26 -19.18
CA ASP A 26 10.33 -1.43 -18.76
C ASP A 26 8.92 -1.06 -18.26
N GLY A 27 8.58 0.23 -18.29
CA GLY A 27 7.29 0.72 -17.81
C GLY A 27 6.08 0.02 -18.44
N ARG A 28 6.16 -0.36 -19.71
CA ARG A 28 5.05 -0.98 -20.45
C ARG A 28 4.69 -2.38 -19.97
N CYS A 29 5.61 -3.11 -19.34
CA CYS A 29 5.34 -4.46 -18.83
C CYS A 29 4.29 -4.46 -17.70
N TRP A 30 4.11 -3.33 -16.98
CA TRP A 30 3.09 -3.19 -15.92
C TRP A 30 1.67 -3.05 -16.45
N ASP A 31 1.46 -2.87 -17.76
CA ASP A 31 0.14 -2.94 -18.38
C ASP A 31 -0.28 -4.40 -18.66
N ASP A 32 0.61 -5.39 -18.43
CA ASP A 32 0.34 -6.82 -18.53
C ASP A 32 -0.01 -7.40 -17.15
N LEU A 33 -1.12 -8.15 -17.07
CA LEU A 33 -1.56 -8.83 -15.87
C LEU A 33 -0.53 -9.87 -15.37
N THR A 34 0.22 -10.49 -16.28
CA THR A 34 1.27 -11.47 -15.94
C THR A 34 2.33 -10.86 -15.03
N THR A 35 2.72 -9.60 -15.26
CA THR A 35 3.70 -8.91 -14.40
C THR A 35 3.17 -8.72 -12.98
N HIS A 36 1.89 -8.39 -12.83
CA HIS A 36 1.24 -8.31 -11.52
C HIS A 36 1.11 -9.66 -10.84
N GLN A 37 0.84 -10.73 -11.61
CA GLN A 37 0.81 -12.09 -11.09
C GLN A 37 2.18 -12.48 -10.51
N LEU A 38 3.26 -12.29 -11.26
CA LEU A 38 4.63 -12.56 -10.82
C LEU A 38 5.00 -11.74 -9.56
N LEU A 39 4.55 -10.47 -9.49
CA LEU A 39 4.76 -9.67 -8.29
C LEU A 39 4.03 -10.26 -7.07
N ILE A 40 2.78 -10.69 -7.22
CA ILE A 40 1.99 -11.29 -6.13
C ILE A 40 2.60 -12.62 -5.70
N GLU A 41 3.05 -13.46 -6.63
CA GLU A 41 3.76 -14.71 -6.35
C GLU A 41 5.04 -14.44 -5.57
N ARG A 42 5.85 -13.47 -6.00
CA ARG A 42 7.06 -13.03 -5.29
C ARG A 42 6.75 -12.50 -3.89
N LEU A 43 5.76 -11.61 -3.75
CA LEU A 43 5.35 -11.09 -2.44
C LEU A 43 4.95 -12.24 -1.49
N THR A 44 4.25 -13.24 -2.01
CA THR A 44 3.76 -14.38 -1.21
C THR A 44 4.89 -15.33 -0.81
N SER A 45 5.88 -15.55 -1.71
CA SER A 45 7.01 -16.44 -1.44
C SER A 45 8.07 -15.81 -0.55
N ASP A 46 8.44 -14.54 -0.83
CA ASP A 46 9.59 -13.89 -0.21
C ASP A 46 9.24 -13.19 1.11
N TYR A 47 7.93 -12.91 1.33
CA TYR A 47 7.42 -12.20 2.52
C TYR A 47 6.27 -12.97 3.19
N PRO A 48 6.53 -14.20 3.66
CA PRO A 48 5.49 -15.04 4.28
C PRO A 48 4.92 -14.44 5.57
N ASP A 49 5.66 -13.54 6.22
CA ASP A 49 5.22 -12.86 7.44
C ASP A 49 4.17 -11.79 7.16
N GLY A 50 4.17 -11.18 5.97
CA GLY A 50 3.14 -10.23 5.56
C GLY A 50 3.62 -9.23 4.50
N TRP A 51 2.67 -8.80 3.70
CA TRP A 51 2.88 -7.78 2.67
C TRP A 51 1.62 -6.96 2.39
N ALA A 52 1.81 -5.78 1.81
CA ALA A 52 0.75 -4.91 1.35
C ALA A 52 1.01 -4.44 -0.09
N LEU A 53 -0.05 -4.36 -0.91
CA LEU A 53 0.00 -4.01 -2.32
C LEU A 53 -1.07 -2.96 -2.63
N SER A 54 -0.65 -1.77 -3.07
CA SER A 54 -1.57 -0.76 -3.60
C SER A 54 -2.00 -1.08 -5.04
N CYS A 55 -3.26 -0.83 -5.36
CA CYS A 55 -3.77 -0.99 -6.73
C CYS A 55 -4.92 -0.02 -7.03
N ALA A 56 -5.36 0.06 -8.29
CA ALA A 56 -6.56 0.81 -8.60
C ALA A 56 -7.83 0.00 -8.22
N SER A 57 -8.90 0.68 -7.83
CA SER A 57 -10.18 0.02 -7.51
C SER A 57 -10.76 -0.75 -8.71
N THR A 58 -10.45 -0.32 -9.93
CA THR A 58 -10.84 -1.00 -11.17
C THR A 58 -10.14 -2.33 -11.39
N ASP A 59 -8.99 -2.52 -10.75
CA ASP A 59 -8.12 -3.68 -10.98
C ASP A 59 -8.41 -4.82 -9.99
N LEU A 60 -9.20 -4.55 -8.94
CA LEU A 60 -9.56 -5.54 -7.91
C LEU A 60 -10.10 -6.84 -8.50
N ARG A 61 -10.97 -6.76 -9.49
CA ARG A 61 -11.62 -7.93 -10.12
C ARG A 61 -10.63 -8.92 -10.75
N VAL A 62 -9.46 -8.43 -11.19
CA VAL A 62 -8.44 -9.26 -11.86
C VAL A 62 -7.27 -9.59 -10.92
N LEU A 63 -7.01 -8.76 -9.91
CA LEU A 63 -5.92 -8.99 -8.96
C LEU A 63 -6.31 -9.91 -7.80
N LEU A 64 -7.54 -9.81 -7.28
CA LEU A 64 -8.00 -10.65 -6.16
C LEU A 64 -7.90 -12.16 -6.44
N PRO A 65 -8.26 -12.68 -7.64
CA PRO A 65 -8.08 -14.09 -7.95
C PRO A 65 -6.63 -14.59 -7.95
N LEU A 66 -5.66 -13.68 -8.08
CA LEU A 66 -4.23 -14.00 -8.07
C LEU A 66 -3.65 -14.03 -6.64
N CYS A 67 -4.40 -13.52 -5.67
CA CYS A 67 -3.94 -13.38 -4.30
C CYS A 67 -4.18 -14.65 -3.47
N PRO A 68 -3.44 -14.83 -2.35
CA PRO A 68 -3.71 -15.90 -1.40
C PRO A 68 -5.14 -15.86 -0.84
N ALA A 69 -5.71 -17.01 -0.48
CA ALA A 69 -7.09 -17.10 0.02
C ALA A 69 -7.39 -16.25 1.27
N LYS A 70 -6.36 -15.89 2.05
CA LYS A 70 -6.49 -15.05 3.26
C LYS A 70 -6.28 -13.56 2.99
N ILE A 71 -6.27 -13.14 1.71
CA ILE A 71 -6.10 -11.73 1.36
C ILE A 71 -7.22 -10.88 1.98
N ARG A 72 -6.87 -9.69 2.45
CA ARG A 72 -7.80 -8.68 2.90
C ARG A 72 -7.68 -7.43 2.05
N VAL A 73 -8.76 -6.66 1.97
CA VAL A 73 -8.80 -5.37 1.27
C VAL A 73 -8.98 -4.28 2.31
N ALA A 74 -8.05 -3.35 2.33
CA ALA A 74 -8.14 -2.12 3.10
C ALA A 74 -8.26 -0.91 2.16
N ALA A 75 -8.63 0.25 2.67
CA ALA A 75 -8.93 1.41 1.85
C ALA A 75 -8.15 2.66 2.28
N TRP A 76 -7.42 3.26 1.35
CA TRP A 76 -7.00 4.65 1.49
C TRP A 76 -8.09 5.56 0.94
N VAL A 77 -8.85 6.20 1.82
CA VAL A 77 -9.86 7.20 1.49
C VAL A 77 -9.20 8.56 1.35
N LYS A 78 -9.54 9.27 0.27
CA LYS A 78 -9.00 10.58 -0.07
C LYS A 78 -10.06 11.64 0.15
N PRO A 79 -10.13 12.29 1.33
CA PRO A 79 -11.10 13.37 1.59
C PRO A 79 -10.98 14.51 0.57
N PHE A 80 -9.77 14.73 0.07
CA PHE A 80 -9.51 15.55 -1.11
C PHE A 80 -8.91 14.69 -2.22
N CYS A 81 -9.55 14.70 -3.41
CA CYS A 81 -9.07 14.00 -4.61
C CYS A 81 -9.20 14.92 -5.85
N VAL A 82 -8.41 14.61 -6.89
CA VAL A 82 -8.51 15.36 -8.15
C VAL A 82 -9.71 14.86 -8.95
N PHE A 83 -10.59 15.79 -9.32
CA PHE A 83 -11.70 15.50 -10.23
C PHE A 83 -11.20 15.47 -11.68
N LYS A 84 -11.39 14.34 -12.34
CA LYS A 84 -10.97 14.16 -13.74
C LYS A 84 -12.17 14.34 -14.66
N LYS A 85 -12.00 15.13 -15.75
CA LYS A 85 -13.03 15.31 -16.78
C LYS A 85 -13.50 13.95 -17.32
N GLY A 86 -14.81 13.73 -17.39
CA GLY A 86 -15.42 12.53 -17.93
C GLY A 86 -15.43 11.31 -16.96
N ILE A 87 -14.96 11.48 -15.72
CA ILE A 87 -14.98 10.43 -14.70
C ILE A 87 -16.05 10.73 -13.65
N ARG A 88 -17.03 9.82 -13.52
CA ARG A 88 -18.10 9.93 -12.51
C ARG A 88 -18.46 8.50 -12.04
N PRO A 89 -18.46 8.21 -10.72
CA PRO A 89 -17.97 9.06 -9.64
C PRO A 89 -16.44 9.28 -9.66
N ALA A 90 -15.94 10.26 -8.91
CA ALA A 90 -14.52 10.51 -8.76
C ALA A 90 -13.84 9.34 -8.00
N TYR A 91 -12.56 9.10 -8.30
CA TYR A 91 -11.76 8.09 -7.59
C TYR A 91 -11.31 8.62 -6.23
N ALA A 92 -12.19 8.55 -5.25
CA ALA A 92 -11.97 9.08 -3.91
C ALA A 92 -11.34 8.07 -2.94
N TRP A 93 -10.97 6.89 -3.40
CA TRP A 93 -10.25 5.90 -2.60
C TRP A 93 -9.37 4.99 -3.48
N GLU A 94 -8.37 4.40 -2.84
CA GLU A 94 -7.52 3.36 -3.42
C GLU A 94 -7.51 2.14 -2.51
N PRO A 95 -7.66 0.92 -3.05
CA PRO A 95 -7.52 -0.30 -2.27
C PRO A 95 -6.04 -0.61 -1.97
N VAL A 96 -5.84 -1.21 -0.81
CA VAL A 96 -4.60 -1.85 -0.41
C VAL A 96 -4.91 -3.32 -0.10
N LEU A 97 -4.39 -4.22 -0.92
CA LEU A 97 -4.45 -5.65 -0.68
C LEU A 97 -3.38 -6.02 0.34
N PHE A 98 -3.70 -6.76 1.38
CA PHE A 98 -2.71 -7.17 2.37
C PHE A 98 -2.99 -8.54 2.95
N THR A 99 -1.96 -9.22 3.36
CA THR A 99 -2.05 -10.53 4.02
C THR A 99 -0.91 -10.68 5.03
N GLY A 100 -1.04 -11.64 5.95
CA GLY A 100 -0.08 -11.82 7.04
C GLY A 100 -0.18 -10.70 8.06
N GLY A 101 0.97 -10.29 8.52
CA GLY A 101 1.10 -9.29 9.58
C GLY A 101 1.18 -9.91 10.97
N ARG A 102 1.82 -9.17 11.87
CA ARG A 102 1.97 -9.62 13.25
C ARG A 102 0.63 -9.52 13.97
N ASN A 103 0.15 -10.64 14.43
CA ASN A 103 -1.04 -10.66 15.30
C ASN A 103 -0.65 -10.11 16.69
N LYS A 104 -0.72 -8.80 16.84
CA LYS A 104 -0.66 -8.17 18.17
C LYS A 104 -1.99 -8.52 18.83
N GLY A 105 -2.01 -9.62 19.60
CA GLY A 105 -3.21 -10.06 20.30
C GLY A 105 -3.97 -8.85 20.85
N HIS A 106 -5.27 -8.82 20.61
CA HIS A 106 -6.14 -7.73 21.03
C HIS A 106 -6.10 -7.64 22.59
N LYS A 107 -5.20 -6.79 23.09
CA LYS A 107 -5.29 -6.33 24.47
C LYS A 107 -6.29 -5.17 24.44
N PRO A 108 -7.42 -5.29 25.15
CA PRO A 108 -8.30 -4.13 25.29
C PRO A 108 -7.47 -2.97 25.85
N PRO A 109 -7.64 -1.75 25.31
CA PRO A 109 -6.91 -0.60 25.85
C PRO A 109 -7.20 -0.47 27.34
N PRO A 110 -6.25 -0.01 28.15
CA PRO A 110 -6.50 0.39 29.53
C PRO A 110 -7.70 1.33 29.54
N LYS A 111 -8.50 1.30 30.63
CA LYS A 111 -9.68 2.16 30.76
C LYS A 111 -9.31 3.61 30.44
N GLY A 112 -9.86 4.17 29.35
CA GLY A 112 -9.47 5.50 28.85
C GLY A 112 -8.28 5.56 27.88
N GLY A 113 -7.68 4.42 27.51
CA GLY A 113 -6.59 4.36 26.53
C GLY A 113 -7.07 4.42 25.08
N ALA A 114 -6.15 4.82 24.18
CA ALA A 114 -6.40 4.86 22.75
C ALA A 114 -6.61 3.45 22.16
N GLN A 115 -7.41 3.36 21.10
CA GLN A 115 -7.58 2.13 20.33
C GLN A 115 -6.25 1.73 19.70
N THR A 116 -5.76 0.53 20.00
CA THR A 116 -4.48 0.01 19.49
C THR A 116 -4.62 -0.81 18.20
N THR A 117 -5.86 -1.21 17.84
CA THR A 117 -6.11 -1.96 16.62
C THR A 117 -6.31 -1.01 15.45
N PRO A 118 -5.49 -1.07 14.37
CA PRO A 118 -5.67 -0.22 13.22
C PRO A 118 -6.99 -0.54 12.51
N LYS A 119 -7.61 0.50 11.96
CA LYS A 119 -8.76 0.34 11.09
C LYS A 119 -8.29 -0.16 9.72
N ASP A 120 -9.15 -0.90 9.03
CA ASP A 120 -8.93 -1.31 7.64
C ASP A 120 -9.14 -0.18 6.62
N TYR A 121 -9.14 1.06 7.09
CA TYR A 121 -9.06 2.25 6.25
C TYR A 121 -8.26 3.37 6.91
N VAL A 122 -7.69 4.24 6.07
CA VAL A 122 -7.14 5.52 6.46
C VAL A 122 -7.75 6.64 5.62
N ALA A 123 -8.07 7.77 6.23
CA ALA A 123 -8.64 8.93 5.55
C ALA A 123 -7.63 10.08 5.58
N VAL A 124 -6.81 10.17 4.53
CA VAL A 124 -5.79 11.23 4.35
C VAL A 124 -5.85 11.79 2.93
N PRO A 125 -5.68 13.12 2.76
CA PRO A 125 -5.67 13.74 1.45
C PRO A 125 -4.45 13.30 0.63
N ILE A 126 -4.57 13.43 -0.70
CA ILE A 126 -3.42 13.23 -1.60
C ILE A 126 -2.35 14.28 -1.35
N THR A 127 -1.08 13.91 -1.57
CA THR A 127 0.02 14.86 -1.56
C THR A 127 0.12 15.53 -2.93
N LEU A 128 -0.08 16.86 -2.97
CA LEU A 128 0.13 17.66 -4.18
C LEU A 128 1.60 18.07 -4.26
N ARG A 129 2.45 17.23 -4.84
CA ARG A 129 3.83 17.59 -5.18
C ARG A 129 3.96 17.77 -6.68
N ARG A 130 4.46 18.94 -7.12
CA ARG A 130 4.78 19.18 -8.54
C ARG A 130 5.80 18.13 -9.00
N GLY A 131 5.50 17.45 -10.12
CA GLY A 131 6.43 16.52 -10.80
C GLY A 131 6.33 15.05 -10.39
N LEU A 132 5.59 14.67 -9.34
CA LEU A 132 5.41 13.27 -8.94
C LEU A 132 3.94 12.95 -8.68
N THR A 133 3.31 12.36 -9.68
CA THR A 133 1.94 11.83 -9.56
C THR A 133 1.97 10.53 -8.75
N GLY A 134 1.10 10.44 -7.72
CA GLY A 134 0.94 9.19 -6.97
C GLY A 134 1.79 9.07 -5.70
N ALA A 135 2.50 10.14 -5.29
CA ALA A 135 3.24 10.13 -4.02
C ALA A 135 2.31 9.83 -2.84
N LYS A 136 2.63 8.81 -2.06
CA LYS A 136 1.87 8.43 -0.88
C LYS A 136 2.19 9.37 0.29
N PRO A 137 1.19 9.84 1.07
CA PRO A 137 1.42 10.63 2.28
C PRO A 137 2.13 9.80 3.37
N ALA A 138 2.84 10.46 4.27
CA ALA A 138 3.53 9.79 5.38
C ALA A 138 2.53 9.05 6.31
N GLU A 139 1.37 9.63 6.55
CA GLU A 139 0.30 9.04 7.35
C GLU A 139 -0.23 7.75 6.72
N PHE A 140 -0.33 7.69 5.39
CA PHE A 140 -0.66 6.47 4.68
C PHE A 140 0.42 5.39 4.91
N CYS A 141 1.69 5.76 4.81
CA CYS A 141 2.80 4.82 5.02
C CYS A 141 2.81 4.28 6.47
N ARG A 142 2.58 5.13 7.48
CA ARG A 142 2.45 4.68 8.88
C ARG A 142 1.30 3.70 9.05
N TRP A 143 0.15 4.01 8.46
CA TRP A 143 -1.00 3.11 8.51
C TRP A 143 -0.73 1.74 7.86
N VAL A 144 0.03 1.68 6.76
CA VAL A 144 0.45 0.39 6.17
C VAL A 144 1.34 -0.39 7.12
N LEU A 145 2.29 0.27 7.81
CA LEU A 145 3.09 -0.36 8.86
C LEU A 145 2.21 -0.90 10.00
N ASP A 146 1.21 -0.14 10.42
CA ASP A 146 0.25 -0.55 11.46
C ASP A 146 -0.61 -1.74 11.02
N LEU A 147 -1.10 -1.77 9.77
CA LEU A 147 -1.85 -2.90 9.21
C LEU A 147 -1.06 -4.21 9.30
N LEU A 148 0.25 -4.14 9.03
CA LEU A 148 1.16 -5.29 9.10
C LEU A 148 1.67 -5.55 10.52
N GLY A 149 1.35 -4.68 11.47
CA GLY A 149 1.81 -4.80 12.86
C GLY A 149 3.31 -4.64 13.01
N TYR A 150 3.93 -3.78 12.16
CA TYR A 150 5.35 -3.45 12.21
C TYR A 150 5.76 -2.94 13.60
N THR A 151 6.92 -3.37 14.07
CA THR A 151 7.51 -2.92 15.35
C THR A 151 8.99 -2.63 15.16
N GLU A 152 9.57 -1.92 16.11
CA GLU A 152 11.03 -1.68 16.14
C GLU A 152 11.80 -2.99 16.03
N GLY A 153 12.82 -2.99 15.16
CA GLY A 153 13.63 -4.17 14.85
C GLY A 153 13.09 -5.03 13.69
N ASP A 154 11.90 -4.76 13.18
CA ASP A 154 11.41 -5.37 11.93
C ASP A 154 12.00 -4.63 10.71
N THR A 155 11.87 -5.22 9.53
CA THR A 155 12.27 -4.60 8.25
C THR A 155 11.10 -4.48 7.30
N MET A 156 11.06 -3.39 6.52
CA MET A 156 10.08 -3.14 5.48
C MET A 156 10.79 -2.94 4.13
N ASP A 157 10.64 -3.89 3.22
CA ASP A 157 11.10 -3.72 1.85
C ASP A 157 10.07 -2.93 1.05
N ASP A 158 10.42 -1.72 0.64
CA ASP A 158 9.64 -0.92 -0.31
C ASP A 158 10.09 -1.29 -1.74
N LEU A 159 9.29 -2.11 -2.44
CA LEU A 159 9.64 -2.63 -3.77
C LEU A 159 9.51 -1.57 -4.87
N PHE A 160 8.82 -0.47 -4.61
CA PHE A 160 8.61 0.64 -5.53
C PHE A 160 8.82 1.97 -4.81
N PRO A 161 10.06 2.30 -4.42
CA PRO A 161 10.32 3.36 -3.45
C PRO A 161 9.85 4.75 -3.88
N GLY A 162 9.68 5.01 -5.17
CA GLY A 162 9.16 6.28 -5.69
C GLY A 162 9.80 7.50 -5.00
N THR A 163 9.05 8.16 -4.10
CA THR A 163 9.55 9.32 -3.32
C THR A 163 10.36 8.93 -2.08
N GLY A 164 10.47 7.64 -1.77
CA GLY A 164 11.18 7.12 -0.60
C GLY A 164 10.50 7.46 0.74
N VAL A 165 9.20 7.77 0.74
CA VAL A 165 8.47 8.14 1.99
C VAL A 165 8.35 6.95 2.92
N MET A 166 8.10 5.74 2.41
CA MET A 166 8.01 4.52 3.22
C MET A 166 9.30 4.30 4.04
N GLY A 167 10.47 4.30 3.39
CA GLY A 167 11.74 4.13 4.08
C GLY A 167 12.12 5.30 5.01
N LYS A 168 11.55 6.50 4.85
CA LYS A 168 11.71 7.61 5.81
C LYS A 168 10.88 7.36 7.06
N VAL A 169 9.63 6.94 6.88
CA VAL A 169 8.72 6.63 7.99
C VAL A 169 9.23 5.45 8.80
N GLU A 170 9.75 4.41 8.15
CA GLU A 170 10.38 3.27 8.80
C GLU A 170 11.55 3.70 9.70
N ARG A 171 12.48 4.54 9.20
CA ARG A 171 13.65 5.02 9.96
C ARG A 171 13.31 5.97 11.10
N GLN A 172 12.21 6.72 10.99
CA GLN A 172 11.77 7.62 12.06
C GLN A 172 11.18 6.87 13.25
N GLY A 173 10.95 5.56 13.08
CA GLY A 173 10.38 4.71 14.11
C GLY A 173 8.90 5.00 14.36
N VAL A 174 8.28 4.11 15.11
CA VAL A 174 6.93 4.29 15.69
C VAL A 174 7.08 5.16 16.96
N LEU A 175 7.94 6.19 16.94
CA LEU A 175 8.35 6.97 18.12
C LEU A 175 7.30 7.99 18.59
N ASP A 176 6.17 8.13 17.86
CA ASP A 176 5.10 9.08 18.21
C ASP A 176 3.72 8.43 18.10
N LEU A 177 3.50 7.32 18.82
CA LEU A 177 2.16 6.77 19.11
C LEU A 177 1.90 6.72 20.60
#